data_578a69d06d3f296ef9fbbc8e42ed5a6c
#
_entry.id   578a69d06d3f296ef9fbbc8e42ed5a6c
#
_cell.length_a   1.000
_cell.length_b   1.000
_cell.length_c   1.000
_cell.angle_alpha   90.00
_cell.angle_beta   90.00
_cell.angle_gamma   90.00
#
_symmetry.space_group_name_H-M   'P 1'
#
loop_
_entity.id
_entity.type
_entity.pdbx_description
1 polymer ?
#
loop_
_entity_poly.entity_id
_entity_poly.type
_entity_poly.pdbx_seq_one_letter_code
_entity_poly.pdbx_strand_id
1 'polypeptide(L)'
;MCYNKKMKKANEDRVHEIFNNISADYDKMNAIISFKQHDLWRVKTMKKMGDLSGMTILDLCCGTGDWTFDLSKAVGDNGKVIGLDFSENMLKVAEDKLTKKAIGNIEFIQGNAMSIPFEKEMFDVVTIGYGLRNTPDYLTVLREIHRVLKPGGRVVCIETSHPTLPIYKQAFELYFKKIMPFLGKVFAKSLKEYQWLQKSAENFPDAKALALLFTKAGFSSVNYQKHGGGAIATHFGTKVSTVSKNNLQ
;
A
#
# COMPACT_ATOMS: atom_id res chain seq x y z
N MET A 1 -19.28 22.48 -0.42
CA MET A 1 -19.16 21.11 -0.95
C MET A 1 -18.36 21.02 -2.24
N CYS A 2 -18.56 21.88 -3.26
CA CYS A 2 -17.79 21.89 -4.52
C CYS A 2 -16.29 22.19 -4.40
N TYR A 3 -15.86 23.06 -3.50
CA TYR A 3 -14.46 23.45 -3.32
C TYR A 3 -13.59 22.26 -2.84
N ASN A 4 -14.07 21.47 -1.87
CA ASN A 4 -13.38 20.29 -1.38
C ASN A 4 -13.22 19.19 -2.46
N LYS A 5 -14.21 19.06 -3.36
CA LYS A 5 -14.16 18.06 -4.45
C LYS A 5 -13.15 18.44 -5.53
N LYS A 6 -13.03 19.75 -5.85
CA LYS A 6 -12.02 20.26 -6.78
C LYS A 6 -10.59 20.10 -6.24
N MET A 7 -10.36 20.37 -4.94
CA MET A 7 -9.05 20.19 -4.33
C MET A 7 -8.63 18.70 -4.24
N LYS A 8 -9.57 17.80 -3.93
CA LYS A 8 -9.30 16.35 -3.93
C LYS A 8 -8.92 15.88 -5.34
N LYS A 9 -9.63 16.29 -6.38
CA LYS A 9 -9.32 15.94 -7.77
C LYS A 9 -7.95 16.47 -8.22
N ALA A 10 -7.63 17.73 -7.91
CA ALA A 10 -6.33 18.31 -8.25
C ALA A 10 -5.15 17.58 -7.56
N ASN A 11 -5.37 17.03 -6.37
CA ASN A 11 -4.38 16.17 -5.70
C ASN A 11 -4.25 14.81 -6.40
N GLU A 12 -5.34 14.18 -6.82
CA GLU A 12 -5.30 12.92 -7.57
C GLU A 12 -4.55 13.08 -8.90
N ASP A 13 -4.88 14.09 -9.70
CA ASP A 13 -4.24 14.38 -10.99
C ASP A 13 -2.72 14.59 -10.81
N ARG A 14 -2.31 15.32 -9.76
CA ARG A 14 -0.92 15.55 -9.43
C ARG A 14 -0.18 14.27 -9.02
N VAL A 15 -0.82 13.43 -8.20
CA VAL A 15 -0.24 12.14 -7.78
C VAL A 15 -0.08 11.22 -8.98
N HIS A 16 -1.07 11.18 -9.87
CA HIS A 16 -1.01 10.42 -11.11
C HIS A 16 0.17 10.86 -11.99
N GLU A 17 0.35 12.15 -12.20
CA GLU A 17 1.48 12.70 -12.97
C GLU A 17 2.83 12.29 -12.33
N ILE A 18 2.96 12.41 -11.01
CA ILE A 18 4.17 12.05 -10.27
C ILE A 18 4.55 10.58 -10.53
N PHE A 19 3.61 9.65 -10.29
CA PHE A 19 3.90 8.22 -10.43
C PHE A 19 4.13 7.79 -11.87
N ASN A 20 3.44 8.40 -12.83
CA ASN A 20 3.70 8.16 -14.25
C ASN A 20 5.12 8.60 -14.66
N ASN A 21 5.61 9.74 -14.12
CA ASN A 21 6.93 10.27 -14.46
C ASN A 21 8.09 9.44 -13.88
N ILE A 22 7.93 8.86 -12.69
CA ILE A 22 8.99 8.12 -12.01
C ILE A 22 8.98 6.61 -12.28
N SER A 23 7.97 6.08 -12.99
CA SER A 23 7.72 4.65 -13.13
C SER A 23 8.94 3.84 -13.60
N ALA A 24 9.72 4.36 -14.57
CA ALA A 24 10.90 3.68 -15.12
C ALA A 24 12.04 3.51 -14.11
N ASP A 25 12.22 4.44 -13.17
CA ASP A 25 13.29 4.44 -12.18
C ASP A 25 12.79 4.14 -10.75
N TYR A 26 11.48 3.87 -10.60
CA TYR A 26 10.81 3.73 -9.30
C TYR A 26 11.45 2.71 -8.39
N ASP A 27 11.72 1.50 -8.89
CA ASP A 27 12.29 0.41 -8.10
C ASP A 27 13.72 0.74 -7.63
N LYS A 28 14.54 1.30 -8.53
CA LYS A 28 15.90 1.75 -8.19
C LYS A 28 15.88 2.84 -7.15
N MET A 29 14.96 3.79 -7.30
CA MET A 29 14.77 4.91 -6.40
C MET A 29 14.36 4.43 -5.01
N ASN A 30 13.39 3.54 -4.90
CA ASN A 30 12.96 2.96 -3.63
C ASN A 30 14.08 2.15 -2.96
N ALA A 31 14.86 1.39 -3.72
CA ALA A 31 15.99 0.63 -3.20
C ALA A 31 17.05 1.55 -2.59
N ILE A 32 17.34 2.71 -3.21
CA ILE A 32 18.30 3.69 -2.72
C ILE A 32 17.75 4.40 -1.47
N ILE A 33 16.52 4.92 -1.53
CA ILE A 33 15.89 5.68 -0.45
C ILE A 33 15.73 4.84 0.81
N SER A 34 15.33 3.59 0.67
CA SER A 34 15.09 2.70 1.82
C SER A 34 16.31 1.87 2.21
N PHE A 35 17.44 1.99 1.50
CA PHE A 35 18.58 1.05 1.63
C PHE A 35 18.13 -0.41 1.50
N LYS A 36 17.17 -0.70 0.58
CA LYS A 36 16.51 -2.00 0.39
C LYS A 36 15.78 -2.55 1.62
N GLN A 37 15.57 -1.73 2.66
CA GLN A 37 14.87 -2.19 3.86
C GLN A 37 13.38 -2.44 3.62
N HIS A 38 12.77 -1.79 2.61
CA HIS A 38 11.38 -2.05 2.23
C HIS A 38 11.15 -3.52 1.87
N ASP A 39 12.11 -4.20 1.24
CA ASP A 39 12.05 -5.63 0.93
C ASP A 39 12.04 -6.47 2.22
N LEU A 40 12.91 -6.14 3.17
CA LEU A 40 12.96 -6.84 4.46
C LEU A 40 11.65 -6.69 5.25
N TRP A 41 11.05 -5.50 5.23
CA TRP A 41 9.76 -5.28 5.90
C TRP A 41 8.63 -6.03 5.20
N ARG A 42 8.64 -6.10 3.87
CA ARG A 42 7.69 -6.89 3.10
C ARG A 42 7.81 -8.38 3.42
N VAL A 43 9.03 -8.93 3.42
CA VAL A 43 9.29 -10.33 3.82
C VAL A 43 8.81 -10.63 5.24
N LYS A 44 9.09 -9.73 6.20
CA LYS A 44 8.61 -9.89 7.58
C LYS A 44 7.09 -9.85 7.68
N THR A 45 6.45 -9.00 6.88
CA THR A 45 4.99 -8.91 6.80
C THR A 45 4.40 -10.18 6.20
N MET A 46 4.95 -10.67 5.08
CA MET A 46 4.53 -11.91 4.43
C MET A 46 4.57 -13.11 5.41
N LYS A 47 5.65 -13.24 6.20
CA LYS A 47 5.73 -14.26 7.24
C LYS A 47 4.60 -14.19 8.27
N LYS A 48 4.16 -12.98 8.63
CA LYS A 48 3.04 -12.78 9.57
C LYS A 48 1.67 -13.02 8.95
N MET A 49 1.55 -12.93 7.65
CA MET A 49 0.30 -13.24 6.97
C MET A 49 -0.05 -14.74 7.06
N GLY A 50 0.94 -15.59 7.34
CA GLY A 50 0.75 -17.03 7.45
C GLY A 50 0.58 -17.69 6.09
N ASP A 51 -0.14 -18.80 6.06
CA ASP A 51 -0.43 -19.54 4.82
C ASP A 51 -1.41 -18.76 3.95
N LEU A 52 -1.04 -18.57 2.69
CA LEU A 52 -1.82 -17.87 1.66
C LEU A 52 -2.21 -18.81 0.49
N SER A 53 -1.86 -20.10 0.59
CA SER A 53 -2.07 -21.08 -0.49
C SER A 53 -3.52 -21.08 -0.98
N GLY A 54 -3.71 -21.00 -2.28
CA GLY A 54 -5.02 -21.03 -2.94
C GLY A 54 -5.90 -19.78 -2.75
N MET A 55 -5.41 -18.74 -2.07
CA MET A 55 -6.19 -17.52 -1.81
C MET A 55 -6.29 -16.63 -3.03
N THR A 56 -7.38 -15.85 -3.10
CA THR A 56 -7.55 -14.74 -4.05
C THR A 56 -7.19 -13.43 -3.34
N ILE A 57 -6.14 -12.76 -3.80
CA ILE A 57 -5.58 -11.57 -3.19
C ILE A 57 -5.69 -10.36 -4.12
N LEU A 58 -6.07 -9.21 -3.58
CA LEU A 58 -5.96 -7.91 -4.22
C LEU A 58 -4.76 -7.16 -3.64
N ASP A 59 -3.79 -6.81 -4.50
CA ASP A 59 -2.70 -5.91 -4.16
C ASP A 59 -3.05 -4.51 -4.66
N LEU A 60 -3.46 -3.65 -3.74
CA LEU A 60 -3.99 -2.31 -4.03
C LEU A 60 -2.86 -1.28 -4.04
N CYS A 61 -2.84 -0.39 -5.04
CA CYS A 61 -1.71 0.50 -5.33
C CYS A 61 -0.41 -0.31 -5.55
N CYS A 62 -0.49 -1.32 -6.41
CA CYS A 62 0.56 -2.30 -6.61
C CYS A 62 1.83 -1.74 -7.28
N GLY A 63 1.74 -0.56 -7.91
CA GLY A 63 2.85 0.08 -8.61
C GLY A 63 3.46 -0.83 -9.69
N THR A 64 4.76 -1.05 -9.61
CA THR A 64 5.51 -1.93 -10.53
C THR A 64 5.38 -3.43 -10.20
N GLY A 65 4.50 -3.81 -9.26
CA GLY A 65 4.10 -5.17 -8.98
C GLY A 65 5.02 -5.97 -8.04
N ASP A 66 5.99 -5.38 -7.39
CA ASP A 66 6.97 -6.14 -6.59
C ASP A 66 6.31 -6.97 -5.48
N TRP A 67 5.32 -6.42 -4.77
CA TRP A 67 4.58 -7.20 -3.77
C TRP A 67 3.63 -8.20 -4.42
N THR A 68 2.99 -7.83 -5.52
CA THR A 68 2.13 -8.71 -6.32
C THR A 68 2.86 -10.00 -6.71
N PHE A 69 4.13 -9.90 -7.15
CA PHE A 69 4.95 -11.07 -7.49
C PHE A 69 5.29 -11.95 -6.28
N ASP A 70 5.55 -11.35 -5.13
CA ASP A 70 5.82 -12.11 -3.90
C ASP A 70 4.54 -12.81 -3.39
N LEU A 71 3.38 -12.15 -3.49
CA LEU A 71 2.07 -12.73 -3.18
C LEU A 71 1.73 -13.88 -4.11
N SER A 72 1.98 -13.73 -5.41
CA SER A 72 1.76 -14.79 -6.42
C SER A 72 2.48 -16.09 -6.08
N LYS A 73 3.75 -15.99 -5.66
CA LYS A 73 4.51 -17.16 -5.20
C LYS A 73 3.89 -17.79 -3.94
N ALA A 74 3.39 -16.96 -3.03
CA ALA A 74 2.82 -17.42 -1.76
C ALA A 74 1.45 -18.09 -1.92
N VAL A 75 0.63 -17.65 -2.87
CA VAL A 75 -0.68 -18.29 -3.13
C VAL A 75 -0.55 -19.58 -3.98
N GLY A 76 0.55 -19.74 -4.71
CA GLY A 76 0.78 -20.90 -5.57
C GLY A 76 -0.16 -20.95 -6.79
N ASP A 77 -0.10 -22.05 -7.54
CA ASP A 77 -0.81 -22.19 -8.81
C ASP A 77 -2.35 -22.20 -8.67
N ASN A 78 -2.85 -22.60 -7.51
CA ASN A 78 -4.30 -22.65 -7.22
C ASN A 78 -4.85 -21.31 -6.69
N GLY A 79 -4.00 -20.32 -6.42
CA GLY A 79 -4.40 -19.00 -5.99
C GLY A 79 -4.35 -17.98 -7.12
N LYS A 80 -4.90 -16.80 -6.86
CA LYS A 80 -4.89 -15.69 -7.82
C LYS A 80 -4.50 -14.39 -7.12
N VAL A 81 -3.68 -13.57 -7.78
CA VAL A 81 -3.36 -12.22 -7.31
C VAL A 81 -3.75 -11.20 -8.37
N ILE A 82 -4.50 -10.19 -7.96
CA ILE A 82 -4.84 -9.06 -8.81
C ILE A 82 -4.10 -7.84 -8.28
N GLY A 83 -3.25 -7.25 -9.12
CA GLY A 83 -2.58 -5.98 -8.85
C GLY A 83 -3.41 -4.84 -9.42
N LEU A 84 -3.82 -3.89 -8.58
CA LEU A 84 -4.56 -2.72 -9.02
C LEU A 84 -3.76 -1.45 -8.73
N ASP A 85 -3.56 -0.66 -9.78
CA ASP A 85 -2.96 0.68 -9.65
C ASP A 85 -3.68 1.68 -10.56
N PHE A 86 -3.59 2.97 -10.25
CA PHE A 86 -4.20 3.99 -11.09
C PHE A 86 -3.25 4.53 -12.16
N SER A 87 -1.93 4.29 -12.03
CA SER A 87 -0.89 4.71 -12.97
C SER A 87 -0.68 3.68 -14.06
N GLU A 88 -1.04 4.03 -15.30
CA GLU A 88 -0.82 3.18 -16.47
C GLU A 88 0.66 2.85 -16.68
N ASN A 89 1.55 3.82 -16.46
CA ASN A 89 2.98 3.62 -16.64
C ASN A 89 3.57 2.66 -15.60
N MET A 90 3.07 2.67 -14.35
CA MET A 90 3.46 1.69 -13.33
C MET A 90 3.02 0.28 -13.74
N LEU A 91 1.77 0.14 -14.18
CA LEU A 91 1.22 -1.14 -14.62
C LEU A 91 1.96 -1.68 -15.85
N LYS A 92 2.34 -0.81 -16.79
CA LYS A 92 3.16 -1.23 -17.93
C LYS A 92 4.49 -1.85 -17.49
N VAL A 93 5.17 -1.26 -16.50
CA VAL A 93 6.41 -1.85 -15.94
C VAL A 93 6.11 -3.19 -15.27
N ALA A 94 4.98 -3.31 -14.55
CA ALA A 94 4.57 -4.56 -13.92
C ALA A 94 4.27 -5.66 -14.96
N GLU A 95 3.55 -5.33 -16.03
CA GLU A 95 3.23 -6.23 -17.14
C GLU A 95 4.49 -6.69 -17.91
N ASP A 96 5.44 -5.77 -18.15
CA ASP A 96 6.74 -6.11 -18.75
C ASP A 96 7.53 -7.11 -17.88
N LYS A 97 7.47 -6.95 -16.54
CA LYS A 97 8.05 -7.92 -15.60
C LYS A 97 7.31 -9.26 -15.64
N LEU A 98 5.97 -9.24 -15.70
CA LEU A 98 5.11 -10.42 -15.74
C LEU A 98 5.42 -11.28 -16.97
N THR A 99 5.47 -10.66 -18.14
CA THR A 99 5.79 -11.33 -19.40
C THR A 99 7.15 -12.04 -19.35
N LYS A 100 8.17 -11.38 -18.78
CA LYS A 100 9.51 -11.97 -18.63
C LYS A 100 9.57 -13.15 -17.67
N LYS A 101 8.67 -13.20 -16.67
CA LYS A 101 8.65 -14.24 -15.64
C LYS A 101 7.73 -15.41 -15.98
N ALA A 102 6.88 -15.29 -17.02
CA ALA A 102 5.90 -16.28 -17.44
C ALA A 102 5.01 -16.82 -16.28
N ILE A 103 4.52 -15.92 -15.43
CA ILE A 103 3.66 -16.23 -14.27
C ILE A 103 2.20 -16.15 -14.72
N GLY A 104 1.41 -17.19 -14.48
CA GLY A 104 0.04 -17.31 -14.99
C GLY A 104 -1.07 -16.88 -14.00
N ASN A 105 -0.77 -16.70 -12.71
CA ASN A 105 -1.76 -16.44 -11.66
C ASN A 105 -1.83 -14.96 -11.22
N ILE A 106 -1.25 -14.04 -12.02
CA ILE A 106 -1.31 -12.59 -11.80
C ILE A 106 -2.14 -11.93 -12.91
N GLU A 107 -2.93 -10.96 -12.53
CA GLU A 107 -3.62 -10.02 -13.42
C GLU A 107 -3.38 -8.58 -12.95
N PHE A 108 -3.03 -7.66 -13.87
CA PHE A 108 -2.90 -6.24 -13.54
C PHE A 108 -4.09 -5.46 -14.11
N ILE A 109 -4.66 -4.57 -13.31
CA ILE A 109 -5.86 -3.81 -13.67
C ILE A 109 -5.66 -2.34 -13.28
N GLN A 110 -6.00 -1.44 -14.20
CA GLN A 110 -6.04 -0.02 -13.90
C GLN A 110 -7.32 0.31 -13.10
N GLY A 111 -7.16 1.03 -11.99
CA GLY A 111 -8.31 1.43 -11.17
C GLY A 111 -7.94 2.37 -10.03
N ASN A 112 -8.99 2.96 -9.44
CA ASN A 112 -8.87 3.89 -8.33
C ASN A 112 -9.15 3.17 -7.00
N ALA A 113 -8.23 3.25 -6.06
CA ALA A 113 -8.38 2.67 -4.71
C ALA A 113 -9.58 3.22 -3.92
N MET A 114 -10.05 4.43 -4.27
CA MET A 114 -11.26 5.03 -3.66
C MET A 114 -12.57 4.54 -4.27
N SER A 115 -12.52 3.76 -5.34
CA SER A 115 -13.66 3.13 -6.02
C SER A 115 -13.17 1.86 -6.70
N ILE A 116 -12.99 0.81 -5.92
CA ILE A 116 -12.42 -0.47 -6.36
C ILE A 116 -13.40 -1.15 -7.33
N PRO A 117 -12.99 -1.45 -8.61
CA PRO A 117 -13.89 -1.93 -9.65
C PRO A 117 -14.20 -3.44 -9.53
N PHE A 118 -14.50 -3.88 -8.32
CA PHE A 118 -14.89 -5.25 -8.02
C PHE A 118 -16.13 -5.28 -7.15
N GLU A 119 -16.87 -6.37 -7.25
CA GLU A 119 -18.01 -6.63 -6.39
C GLU A 119 -17.59 -6.82 -4.91
N LYS A 120 -18.56 -6.78 -4.02
CA LYS A 120 -18.33 -7.08 -2.60
C LYS A 120 -17.89 -8.53 -2.41
N GLU A 121 -17.06 -8.76 -1.39
CA GLU A 121 -16.75 -10.09 -0.87
C GLU A 121 -16.04 -11.03 -1.87
N MET A 122 -15.13 -10.48 -2.67
CA MET A 122 -14.37 -11.24 -3.66
C MET A 122 -13.01 -11.74 -3.16
N PHE A 123 -12.38 -11.05 -2.20
CA PHE A 123 -10.99 -11.29 -1.85
C PHE A 123 -10.83 -11.87 -0.44
N ASP A 124 -9.92 -12.84 -0.30
CA ASP A 124 -9.51 -13.40 0.99
C ASP A 124 -8.58 -12.44 1.73
N VAL A 125 -7.70 -11.76 0.98
CA VAL A 125 -6.77 -10.78 1.52
C VAL A 125 -6.71 -9.57 0.58
N VAL A 126 -6.60 -8.37 1.15
CA VAL A 126 -6.21 -7.15 0.44
C VAL A 126 -4.94 -6.62 1.03
N THR A 127 -3.92 -6.40 0.20
CA THR A 127 -2.67 -5.73 0.59
C THR A 127 -2.64 -4.30 0.06
N ILE A 128 -1.96 -3.41 0.76
CA ILE A 128 -1.61 -2.07 0.28
C ILE A 128 -0.26 -1.67 0.84
N GLY A 129 0.72 -1.42 -0.04
CA GLY A 129 2.08 -1.09 0.34
C GLY A 129 2.48 0.31 -0.13
N TYR A 130 2.72 1.25 0.81
CA TYR A 130 3.18 2.61 0.53
C TYR A 130 2.29 3.43 -0.42
N GLY A 131 1.05 2.97 -0.64
CA GLY A 131 0.09 3.61 -1.53
C GLY A 131 -0.93 4.47 -0.81
N LEU A 132 -1.34 4.08 0.41
CA LEU A 132 -2.44 4.71 1.14
C LEU A 132 -2.20 6.21 1.38
N ARG A 133 -0.98 6.61 1.75
CA ARG A 133 -0.62 8.03 1.99
C ARG A 133 -0.80 8.94 0.79
N ASN A 134 -0.84 8.38 -0.41
CA ASN A 134 -1.00 9.13 -1.66
C ASN A 134 -2.48 9.28 -2.07
N THR A 135 -3.40 8.68 -1.33
CA THR A 135 -4.84 8.79 -1.61
C THR A 135 -5.44 10.01 -0.90
N PRO A 136 -6.47 10.66 -1.50
CA PRO A 136 -7.08 11.85 -0.91
C PRO A 136 -7.91 11.59 0.35
N ASP A 137 -8.36 10.34 0.55
CA ASP A 137 -9.26 9.97 1.66
C ASP A 137 -9.01 8.53 2.12
N TYR A 138 -8.22 8.39 3.16
CA TYR A 138 -7.82 7.10 3.73
C TYR A 138 -9.01 6.26 4.20
N LEU A 139 -10.01 6.90 4.79
CA LEU A 139 -11.18 6.20 5.30
C LEU A 139 -12.05 5.63 4.17
N THR A 140 -12.16 6.35 3.06
CA THR A 140 -12.85 5.86 1.86
C THR A 140 -12.15 4.63 1.29
N VAL A 141 -10.82 4.67 1.14
CA VAL A 141 -10.03 3.51 0.68
C VAL A 141 -10.20 2.31 1.62
N LEU A 142 -10.10 2.52 2.93
CA LEU A 142 -10.26 1.44 3.91
C LEU A 142 -11.68 0.83 3.89
N ARG A 143 -12.72 1.63 3.63
CA ARG A 143 -14.10 1.15 3.47
C ARG A 143 -14.27 0.35 2.17
N GLU A 144 -13.65 0.77 1.08
CA GLU A 144 -13.65 0.00 -0.18
C GLU A 144 -12.91 -1.33 0.00
N ILE A 145 -11.76 -1.34 0.67
CA ILE A 145 -11.07 -2.58 1.05
C ILE A 145 -12.00 -3.49 1.88
N HIS A 146 -12.66 -2.93 2.88
CA HIS A 146 -13.61 -3.70 3.71
C HIS A 146 -14.78 -4.26 2.88
N ARG A 147 -15.28 -3.51 1.91
CA ARG A 147 -16.38 -3.92 1.02
C ARG A 147 -16.00 -5.14 0.18
N VAL A 148 -14.83 -5.11 -0.46
CA VAL A 148 -14.38 -6.17 -1.38
C VAL A 148 -13.81 -7.41 -0.68
N LEU A 149 -13.45 -7.32 0.59
CA LEU A 149 -13.03 -8.46 1.39
C LEU A 149 -14.20 -9.39 1.70
N LYS A 150 -13.97 -10.70 1.62
CA LYS A 150 -14.89 -11.74 2.12
C LYS A 150 -15.09 -11.61 3.63
N PRO A 151 -16.21 -12.10 4.19
CA PRO A 151 -16.33 -12.30 5.64
C PRO A 151 -15.16 -13.15 6.17
N GLY A 152 -14.48 -12.71 7.22
CA GLY A 152 -13.24 -13.32 7.70
C GLY A 152 -11.98 -12.93 6.95
N GLY A 153 -12.12 -12.22 5.83
CA GLY A 153 -10.98 -11.73 5.04
C GLY A 153 -10.15 -10.67 5.77
N ARG A 154 -8.91 -10.50 5.34
CA ARG A 154 -7.92 -9.69 6.05
C ARG A 154 -7.36 -8.57 5.18
N VAL A 155 -7.14 -7.41 5.79
CA VAL A 155 -6.36 -6.33 5.19
C VAL A 155 -4.97 -6.27 5.81
N VAL A 156 -3.95 -6.04 4.98
CA VAL A 156 -2.57 -5.82 5.41
C VAL A 156 -2.03 -4.56 4.74
N CYS A 157 -1.65 -3.58 5.55
CA CYS A 157 -1.14 -2.30 5.08
C CYS A 157 0.26 -2.05 5.63
N ILE A 158 1.25 -1.92 4.74
CA ILE A 158 2.59 -1.43 5.09
C ILE A 158 2.65 0.04 4.69
N GLU A 159 2.97 0.92 5.65
CA GLU A 159 3.03 2.34 5.34
C GLU A 159 4.04 3.08 6.24
N THR A 160 4.42 4.28 5.80
CA THR A 160 5.22 5.19 6.61
C THR A 160 4.51 5.50 7.92
N SER A 161 5.29 5.79 8.94
CA SER A 161 4.79 6.17 10.26
C SER A 161 5.79 7.13 10.92
N HIS A 162 5.52 7.52 12.16
CA HIS A 162 6.37 8.45 12.87
C HIS A 162 7.24 7.73 13.90
N PRO A 163 8.59 7.89 13.85
CA PRO A 163 9.47 7.34 14.86
C PRO A 163 9.11 7.84 16.25
N THR A 164 9.04 6.91 17.21
CA THR A 164 8.68 7.22 18.60
C THR A 164 9.91 7.34 19.51
N LEU A 165 11.04 6.79 19.11
CA LEU A 165 12.29 6.87 19.87
C LEU A 165 13.00 8.20 19.56
N PRO A 166 13.34 9.03 20.58
CA PRO A 166 13.88 10.38 20.37
C PRO A 166 15.11 10.44 19.47
N ILE A 167 16.10 9.57 19.70
CA ILE A 167 17.36 9.51 18.92
C ILE A 167 17.06 9.12 17.46
N TYR A 168 16.18 8.14 17.26
CA TYR A 168 15.78 7.69 15.93
C TYR A 168 14.97 8.75 15.19
N LYS A 169 14.15 9.52 15.90
CA LYS A 169 13.38 10.65 15.35
C LYS A 169 14.33 11.72 14.81
N GLN A 170 15.35 12.11 15.58
CA GLN A 170 16.32 13.10 15.14
C GLN A 170 17.13 12.65 13.91
N ALA A 171 17.58 11.40 13.90
CA ALA A 171 18.30 10.82 12.76
C ALA A 171 17.40 10.72 11.52
N PHE A 172 16.14 10.33 11.68
CA PHE A 172 15.15 10.26 10.62
C PHE A 172 14.82 11.64 10.04
N GLU A 173 14.62 12.64 10.89
CA GLU A 173 14.40 14.02 10.45
C GLU A 173 15.61 14.58 9.71
N LEU A 174 16.83 14.32 10.17
CA LEU A 174 18.05 14.74 9.50
C LEU A 174 18.17 14.08 8.11
N TYR A 175 17.87 12.76 8.04
CA TYR A 175 17.85 12.02 6.78
C TYR A 175 16.84 12.63 5.79
N PHE A 176 15.61 12.84 6.21
CA PHE A 176 14.55 13.37 5.35
C PHE A 176 14.78 14.83 4.95
N LYS A 177 15.31 15.68 5.86
CA LYS A 177 15.53 17.12 5.59
C LYS A 177 16.79 17.41 4.77
N LYS A 178 17.85 16.58 4.89
CA LYS A 178 19.14 16.88 4.24
C LYS A 178 19.57 15.83 3.22
N ILE A 179 19.43 14.54 3.52
CA ILE A 179 19.95 13.46 2.66
C ILE A 179 18.99 13.17 1.51
N MET A 180 17.70 13.05 1.78
CA MET A 180 16.68 12.80 0.75
C MET A 180 16.66 13.84 -0.37
N PRO A 181 16.64 15.15 -0.11
CA PRO A 181 16.69 16.16 -1.17
C PRO A 181 17.99 16.13 -1.97
N PHE A 182 19.12 15.79 -1.32
CA PHE A 182 20.40 15.62 -2.01
C PHE A 182 20.37 14.41 -2.95
N LEU A 183 19.89 13.27 -2.49
CA LEU A 183 19.67 12.08 -3.34
C LEU A 183 18.73 12.40 -4.49
N GLY A 184 17.66 13.15 -4.25
CA GLY A 184 16.75 13.62 -5.28
C GLY A 184 17.40 14.45 -6.37
N LYS A 185 18.35 15.31 -6.01
CA LYS A 185 19.13 16.10 -6.99
C LYS A 185 20.10 15.25 -7.81
N VAL A 186 20.69 14.22 -7.20
CA VAL A 186 21.75 13.41 -7.84
C VAL A 186 21.17 12.29 -8.70
N PHE A 187 20.10 11.66 -8.25
CA PHE A 187 19.58 10.41 -8.85
C PHE A 187 18.26 10.55 -9.61
N ALA A 188 17.53 11.64 -9.45
CA ALA A 188 16.31 11.87 -10.19
C ALA A 188 16.31 13.24 -10.85
N LYS A 189 15.92 13.27 -12.11
CA LYS A 189 15.72 14.51 -12.87
C LYS A 189 14.54 15.35 -12.32
N SER A 190 13.92 14.98 -11.17
CA SER A 190 12.72 15.62 -10.68
C SER A 190 12.68 15.79 -9.15
N LEU A 191 13.04 17.01 -8.72
CA LEU A 191 12.91 17.47 -7.33
C LEU A 191 11.46 17.46 -6.81
N LYS A 192 10.48 17.63 -7.70
CA LYS A 192 9.06 17.76 -7.33
C LYS A 192 8.48 16.47 -6.77
N GLU A 193 8.86 15.33 -7.33
CA GLU A 193 8.38 14.01 -6.94
C GLU A 193 8.96 13.60 -5.57
N TYR A 194 10.22 13.93 -5.31
CA TYR A 194 10.83 13.70 -4.00
C TYR A 194 10.23 14.56 -2.89
N GLN A 195 9.94 15.84 -3.20
CA GLN A 195 9.23 16.71 -2.26
C GLN A 195 7.83 16.18 -1.94
N TRP A 196 7.15 15.58 -2.93
CA TRP A 196 5.87 14.94 -2.68
C TRP A 196 5.99 13.73 -1.76
N LEU A 197 6.93 12.82 -2.02
CA LEU A 197 7.18 11.65 -1.19
C LEU A 197 7.47 12.04 0.27
N GLN A 198 8.28 13.08 0.47
CA GLN A 198 8.55 13.63 1.79
C GLN A 198 7.28 14.18 2.44
N LYS A 199 6.58 15.07 1.76
CA LYS A 199 5.39 15.75 2.29
C LYS A 199 4.25 14.78 2.58
N SER A 200 4.04 13.77 1.74
CA SER A 200 3.02 12.76 1.97
C SER A 200 3.33 11.90 3.20
N ALA A 201 4.61 11.56 3.44
CA ALA A 201 5.03 10.82 4.62
C ALA A 201 4.92 11.66 5.91
N GLU A 202 5.28 12.95 5.87
CA GLU A 202 5.19 13.85 7.03
C GLU A 202 3.75 14.10 7.49
N ASN A 203 2.80 14.15 6.55
CA ASN A 203 1.38 14.40 6.83
C ASN A 203 0.56 13.12 7.08
N PHE A 204 1.15 11.94 6.92
CA PHE A 204 0.45 10.67 7.13
C PHE A 204 0.25 10.39 8.63
N PRO A 205 -0.88 9.80 9.06
CA PRO A 205 -1.11 9.48 10.46
C PRO A 205 -0.05 8.52 11.03
N ASP A 206 0.22 8.63 12.32
CA ASP A 206 1.04 7.65 13.02
C ASP A 206 0.32 6.28 13.09
N ALA A 207 1.06 5.25 13.52
CA ALA A 207 0.54 3.89 13.54
C ALA A 207 -0.72 3.73 14.42
N LYS A 208 -0.83 4.47 15.53
CA LYS A 208 -2.01 4.42 16.41
C LYS A 208 -3.21 5.10 15.76
N ALA A 209 -3.00 6.27 15.16
CA ALA A 209 -4.06 6.99 14.47
C ALA A 209 -4.56 6.22 13.23
N LEU A 210 -3.66 5.57 12.48
CA LEU A 210 -4.06 4.72 11.36
C LEU A 210 -4.85 3.49 11.83
N ALA A 211 -4.46 2.84 12.93
CA ALA A 211 -5.25 1.74 13.50
C ALA A 211 -6.68 2.15 13.88
N LEU A 212 -6.87 3.38 14.38
CA LEU A 212 -8.21 3.93 14.63
C LEU A 212 -9.03 4.12 13.35
N LEU A 213 -8.39 4.48 12.23
CA LEU A 213 -9.07 4.57 10.93
C LEU A 213 -9.52 3.19 10.44
N PHE A 214 -8.71 2.14 10.65
CA PHE A 214 -9.13 0.75 10.37
C PHE A 214 -10.38 0.37 11.14
N THR A 215 -10.42 0.65 12.46
CA THR A 215 -11.60 0.40 13.28
C THR A 215 -12.82 1.20 12.80
N LYS A 216 -12.63 2.48 12.43
CA LYS A 216 -13.71 3.32 11.88
C LYS A 216 -14.21 2.83 10.51
N ALA A 217 -13.37 2.14 9.74
CA ALA A 217 -13.75 1.52 8.48
C ALA A 217 -14.53 0.21 8.64
N GLY A 218 -14.61 -0.35 9.85
CA GLY A 218 -15.36 -1.57 10.18
C GLY A 218 -14.49 -2.79 10.45
N PHE A 219 -13.17 -2.66 10.45
CA PHE A 219 -12.28 -3.78 10.75
C PHE A 219 -12.24 -4.10 12.25
N SER A 220 -12.19 -5.38 12.56
CA SER A 220 -11.94 -5.94 13.89
C SER A 220 -10.51 -6.46 14.01
N SER A 221 -10.12 -6.86 15.23
CA SER A 221 -8.79 -7.43 15.52
C SER A 221 -7.64 -6.57 14.97
N VAL A 222 -7.84 -5.25 14.98
CA VAL A 222 -6.86 -4.30 14.45
C VAL A 222 -5.62 -4.29 15.32
N ASN A 223 -4.48 -4.59 14.70
CA ASN A 223 -3.18 -4.52 15.36
C ASN A 223 -2.12 -3.99 14.37
N TYR A 224 -0.96 -3.60 14.90
CA TYR A 224 0.15 -3.14 14.06
C TYR A 224 1.50 -3.50 14.64
N GLN A 225 2.48 -3.60 13.76
CA GLN A 225 3.89 -3.79 14.10
C GLN A 225 4.72 -2.65 13.52
N LYS A 226 5.55 -2.04 14.37
CA LYS A 226 6.50 -1.00 13.95
C LYS A 226 7.80 -1.62 13.47
N HIS A 227 8.38 -1.00 12.44
CA HIS A 227 9.68 -1.35 11.87
C HIS A 227 10.56 -0.10 11.82
N GLY A 228 11.89 -0.28 11.74
CA GLY A 228 12.81 0.83 11.60
C GLY A 228 12.61 1.92 12.67
N GLY A 229 12.62 1.58 13.95
CA GLY A 229 12.41 2.54 15.03
C GLY A 229 11.04 3.25 15.04
N GLY A 230 10.07 2.74 14.27
CA GLY A 230 8.74 3.31 14.13
C GLY A 230 8.55 4.17 12.88
N ALA A 231 9.57 4.26 12.00
CA ALA A 231 9.43 4.98 10.73
C ALA A 231 8.45 4.33 9.76
N ILE A 232 8.26 3.03 9.89
CA ILE A 232 7.32 2.21 9.10
C ILE A 232 6.45 1.42 10.07
N ALA A 233 5.20 1.19 9.70
CA ALA A 233 4.31 0.30 10.42
C ALA A 233 3.53 -0.61 9.45
N THR A 234 3.38 -1.88 9.84
CA THR A 234 2.45 -2.81 9.19
C THR A 234 1.21 -2.95 10.03
N HIS A 235 0.06 -2.67 9.45
CA HIS A 235 -1.26 -2.81 10.07
C HIS A 235 -1.96 -4.04 9.54
N PHE A 236 -2.68 -4.71 10.42
CA PHE A 236 -3.54 -5.85 10.13
C PHE A 236 -4.95 -5.55 10.64
N GLY A 237 -5.95 -5.94 9.87
CA GLY A 237 -7.36 -5.86 10.27
C GLY A 237 -8.15 -7.00 9.65
N THR A 238 -9.22 -7.43 10.28
CA THR A 238 -10.08 -8.51 9.81
C THR A 238 -11.50 -8.01 9.62
N LYS A 239 -12.12 -8.36 8.49
CA LYS A 239 -13.57 -8.20 8.32
C LYS A 239 -14.28 -9.28 9.12
N VAL A 240 -15.18 -8.89 10.02
CA VAL A 240 -15.93 -9.85 10.85
C VAL A 240 -16.69 -10.82 9.97
N SER A 241 -16.60 -12.11 10.27
CA SER A 241 -17.50 -13.11 9.70
C SER A 241 -18.92 -12.82 10.18
N THR A 242 -19.86 -12.62 9.28
CA THR A 242 -21.28 -12.63 9.61
C THR A 242 -21.69 -14.07 9.93
N VAL A 243 -21.23 -14.60 11.07
CA VAL A 243 -21.85 -15.81 11.64
C VAL A 243 -23.25 -15.40 12.05
N SER A 244 -24.20 -16.00 11.36
CA SER A 244 -25.63 -15.87 11.56
C SER A 244 -25.97 -15.77 13.06
N LYS A 245 -26.66 -14.70 13.48
CA LYS A 245 -27.31 -14.56 14.79
C LYS A 245 -28.50 -15.53 14.95
N ASN A 246 -28.56 -16.62 14.20
CA ASN A 246 -29.71 -17.53 14.15
C ASN A 246 -29.60 -18.74 15.07
N ASN A 247 -28.68 -18.79 16.02
CA ASN A 247 -28.60 -19.89 17.00
C ASN A 247 -28.75 -19.45 18.45
N LEU A 248 -29.60 -18.45 18.71
CA LEU A 248 -30.10 -18.16 20.05
C LEU A 248 -31.62 -17.97 19.99
N GLN A 249 -32.32 -19.07 19.80
CA GLN A 249 -33.71 -19.27 20.21
C GLN A 249 -33.80 -20.58 20.96
#